data_13ada501ef0fa612d1d7257ce44dab44
#
_entry.id   13ada501ef0fa612d1d7257ce44dab44
#
_cell.length_a   1.000
_cell.length_b   1.000
_cell.length_c   1.000
_cell.angle_alpha   90.00
_cell.angle_beta   90.00
_cell.angle_gamma   90.00
#
_symmetry.space_group_name_H-M   'P 1'
#
loop_
_entity.id
_entity.type
_entity.pdbx_description
1 polymer ?
#
loop_
_entity_poly.entity_id
_entity_poly.type
_entity_poly.pdbx_seq_one_letter_code
_entity_poly.pdbx_strand_id
1 'polypeptide(L)'
;LITANTTSNELIKQSANMCRKRGRIILVGVTGLNISRDDFYEKEITFQVSSSYGPGRYEKNYEEKGLDYPIGFVRWTEQRNFKSILQLIESKNISPSTFITDRFEIEEASRSYNEIISSSDSLGIIIDFKSDEIQNNETKKIIPEANLESANTKSDNCLTAGLIGSGEY
;
A
#
# COMPACT_ATOMS: atom_id res chain seq x y z
N LEU A 1 -9.67 -11.88 7.25
CA LEU A 1 -8.71 -11.55 6.20
C LEU A 1 -7.81 -12.76 5.92
N ILE A 2 -7.57 -13.06 4.65
CA ILE A 2 -6.64 -14.10 4.20
C ILE A 2 -5.51 -13.40 3.46
N THR A 3 -4.31 -13.47 4.01
CA THR A 3 -3.10 -12.81 3.45
C THR A 3 -2.05 -13.82 2.94
N ALA A 4 -2.37 -15.12 3.03
CA ALA A 4 -1.45 -16.18 2.64
C ALA A 4 -1.17 -16.18 1.13
N ASN A 5 0.00 -16.71 0.75
CA ASN A 5 0.36 -16.98 -0.62
C ASN A 5 0.54 -18.50 -0.79
N THR A 6 -0.43 -19.16 -1.40
CA THR A 6 -0.47 -20.63 -1.58
C THR A 6 -1.41 -21.01 -2.70
N THR A 7 -1.27 -22.21 -3.24
CA THR A 7 -2.20 -22.78 -4.21
C THR A 7 -3.31 -23.62 -3.56
N SER A 8 -3.27 -23.80 -2.23
CA SER A 8 -4.25 -24.60 -1.49
C SER A 8 -5.61 -23.93 -1.41
N ASN A 9 -6.68 -24.73 -1.54
CA ASN A 9 -8.07 -24.30 -1.32
C ASN A 9 -8.50 -24.41 0.16
N GLU A 10 -7.71 -25.06 0.99
CA GLU A 10 -8.06 -25.41 2.37
C GLU A 10 -8.25 -24.17 3.25
N LEU A 11 -7.47 -23.11 3.02
CA LEU A 11 -7.57 -21.87 3.79
C LEU A 11 -8.94 -21.19 3.68
N ILE A 12 -9.55 -21.23 2.49
CA ILE A 12 -10.88 -20.65 2.28
C ILE A 12 -11.92 -21.44 3.03
N LYS A 13 -11.86 -22.79 2.97
CA LYS A 13 -12.75 -23.69 3.70
C LYS A 13 -12.63 -23.48 5.22
N GLN A 14 -11.41 -23.44 5.73
CA GLN A 14 -11.17 -23.16 7.16
C GLN A 14 -11.72 -21.80 7.57
N SER A 15 -11.50 -20.76 6.75
CA SER A 15 -12.04 -19.43 6.99
C SER A 15 -13.57 -19.41 7.02
N ALA A 16 -14.23 -20.16 6.14
CA ALA A 16 -15.68 -20.30 6.13
C ALA A 16 -16.18 -21.02 7.41
N ASN A 17 -15.47 -22.06 7.85
CA ASN A 17 -15.80 -22.76 9.08
C ASN A 17 -15.66 -21.88 10.33
N MET A 18 -14.68 -21.01 10.37
CA MET A 18 -14.45 -20.07 11.48
C MET A 18 -15.42 -18.89 11.48
N CYS A 19 -16.00 -18.54 10.33
CA CYS A 19 -16.91 -17.41 10.22
C CYS A 19 -18.24 -17.68 10.95
N ARG A 20 -18.76 -16.65 11.60
CA ARG A 20 -20.15 -16.63 12.07
C ARG A 20 -21.12 -16.50 10.88
N LYS A 21 -22.40 -16.72 11.13
CA LYS A 21 -23.45 -16.43 10.13
C LYS A 21 -23.35 -14.99 9.65
N ARG A 22 -23.50 -14.79 8.34
CA ARG A 22 -23.38 -13.51 7.65
C ARG A 22 -22.01 -12.83 7.82
N GLY A 23 -20.97 -13.65 8.08
CA GLY A 23 -19.59 -13.19 8.14
C GLY A 23 -19.07 -12.78 6.76
N ARG A 24 -17.95 -12.10 6.74
CA ARG A 24 -17.27 -11.68 5.51
C ARG A 24 -15.85 -12.21 5.49
N ILE A 25 -15.48 -12.82 4.37
CA ILE A 25 -14.11 -13.25 4.08
C ILE A 25 -13.56 -12.34 2.99
N ILE A 26 -12.42 -11.71 3.27
CA ILE A 26 -11.69 -10.89 2.30
C ILE A 26 -10.37 -11.58 1.99
N LEU A 27 -10.16 -11.94 0.74
CA LEU A 27 -8.91 -12.47 0.23
C LEU A 27 -8.02 -11.31 -0.24
N VAL A 28 -6.92 -11.10 0.46
CA VAL A 28 -5.90 -10.09 0.13
C VAL A 28 -4.71 -10.74 -0.58
N GLY A 29 -4.32 -11.94 -0.13
CA GLY A 29 -3.25 -12.72 -0.73
C GLY A 29 -3.69 -13.56 -1.92
N VAL A 30 -2.93 -14.58 -2.22
CA VAL A 30 -3.17 -15.53 -3.32
C VAL A 30 -3.43 -16.91 -2.74
N THR A 31 -4.58 -17.51 -3.08
CA THR A 31 -4.93 -18.90 -2.70
C THR A 31 -5.62 -19.60 -3.84
N GLY A 32 -5.77 -20.93 -3.74
CA GLY A 32 -6.68 -21.65 -4.62
C GLY A 32 -8.13 -21.16 -4.42
N LEU A 33 -8.89 -21.06 -5.52
CA LEU A 33 -10.26 -20.55 -5.51
C LEU A 33 -11.30 -21.62 -5.91
N ASN A 34 -10.99 -22.88 -5.71
CA ASN A 34 -11.99 -23.94 -5.86
C ASN A 34 -12.86 -23.98 -4.59
N ILE A 35 -13.96 -23.24 -4.62
CA ILE A 35 -14.83 -22.95 -3.48
C ILE A 35 -16.06 -23.85 -3.56
N SER A 36 -16.35 -24.61 -2.48
CA SER A 36 -17.61 -25.35 -2.36
C SER A 36 -18.73 -24.42 -1.90
N ARG A 37 -19.88 -24.50 -2.59
CA ARG A 37 -21.09 -23.77 -2.19
C ARG A 37 -21.50 -24.11 -0.75
N ASP A 38 -21.35 -25.35 -0.35
CA ASP A 38 -21.83 -25.84 0.96
C ASP A 38 -21.13 -25.17 2.13
N ASP A 39 -19.84 -24.85 1.99
CA ASP A 39 -19.07 -24.16 3.04
C ASP A 39 -19.62 -22.74 3.34
N PHE A 40 -20.34 -22.13 2.41
CA PHE A 40 -20.83 -20.75 2.50
C PHE A 40 -22.34 -20.65 2.72
N TYR A 41 -23.09 -21.61 2.19
CA TYR A 41 -24.55 -21.55 2.05
C TYR A 41 -25.28 -21.41 3.38
N GLU A 42 -25.02 -22.31 4.34
CA GLU A 42 -25.72 -22.31 5.64
C GLU A 42 -25.52 -21.03 6.45
N LYS A 43 -24.37 -20.41 6.27
CA LYS A 43 -23.97 -19.22 7.04
C LYS A 43 -24.16 -17.92 6.27
N GLU A 44 -24.64 -17.96 5.03
CA GLU A 44 -24.79 -16.78 4.16
C GLU A 44 -23.51 -15.92 4.13
N ILE A 45 -22.34 -16.55 3.94
CA ILE A 45 -21.04 -15.87 4.00
C ILE A 45 -20.81 -15.05 2.73
N THR A 46 -20.35 -13.81 2.87
CA THR A 46 -19.85 -12.99 1.78
C THR A 46 -18.36 -13.27 1.56
N PHE A 47 -17.98 -13.58 0.33
CA PHE A 47 -16.59 -13.72 -0.09
C PHE A 47 -16.24 -12.62 -1.11
N GLN A 48 -15.11 -11.98 -0.92
CA GLN A 48 -14.64 -10.91 -1.81
C GLN A 48 -13.12 -11.00 -1.95
N VAL A 49 -12.63 -10.88 -3.19
CA VAL A 49 -11.21 -10.67 -3.47
C VAL A 49 -10.91 -9.18 -3.38
N SER A 50 -9.87 -8.82 -2.63
CA SER A 50 -9.38 -7.46 -2.56
C SER A 50 -8.56 -7.14 -3.81
N SER A 51 -8.75 -5.96 -4.37
CA SER A 51 -7.96 -5.47 -5.50
C SER A 51 -7.00 -4.40 -5.02
N SER A 52 -5.69 -4.71 -4.96
CA SER A 52 -4.64 -3.74 -4.62
C SER A 52 -5.05 -2.78 -3.47
N TYR A 53 -4.99 -1.47 -3.69
CA TYR A 53 -5.43 -0.47 -2.71
C TYR A 53 -6.95 -0.25 -2.67
N GLY A 54 -7.71 -1.00 -3.46
CA GLY A 54 -9.17 -0.97 -3.45
C GLY A 54 -9.79 -0.12 -4.55
N PRO A 55 -10.93 0.53 -4.28
CA PRO A 55 -11.64 1.34 -5.27
C PRO A 55 -10.77 2.42 -5.88
N GLY A 56 -10.86 2.57 -7.20
CA GLY A 56 -10.06 3.51 -7.98
C GLY A 56 -8.90 2.85 -8.71
N ARG A 57 -8.47 1.66 -8.29
CA ARG A 57 -7.43 0.92 -9.00
C ARG A 57 -7.85 0.60 -10.43
N TYR A 58 -6.98 0.90 -11.38
CA TYR A 58 -7.19 0.80 -12.84
C TYR A 58 -8.20 1.80 -13.41
N GLU A 59 -8.64 2.80 -12.63
CA GLU A 59 -9.55 3.84 -13.11
C GLU A 59 -8.80 5.15 -13.37
N LYS A 60 -8.71 5.55 -14.64
CA LYS A 60 -7.97 6.76 -15.06
C LYS A 60 -8.44 8.04 -14.38
N ASN A 61 -9.74 8.13 -14.08
CA ASN A 61 -10.26 9.32 -13.40
C ASN A 61 -9.70 9.45 -11.99
N TYR A 62 -9.53 8.33 -11.29
CA TYR A 62 -8.96 8.31 -9.95
C TYR A 62 -7.43 8.45 -9.98
N GLU A 63 -6.75 7.56 -10.73
CA GLU A 63 -5.29 7.45 -10.71
C GLU A 63 -4.58 8.62 -11.41
N GLU A 64 -5.09 9.05 -12.57
CA GLU A 64 -4.41 10.07 -13.39
C GLU A 64 -4.96 11.48 -13.16
N LYS A 65 -6.28 11.62 -12.89
CA LYS A 65 -6.94 12.93 -12.75
C LYS A 65 -7.20 13.32 -11.30
N GLY A 66 -6.95 12.43 -10.33
CA GLY A 66 -7.16 12.69 -8.90
C GLY A 66 -8.62 12.90 -8.51
N LEU A 67 -9.56 12.37 -9.29
CA LEU A 67 -10.99 12.48 -8.99
C LEU A 67 -11.39 11.37 -8.01
N ASP A 68 -11.60 11.73 -6.74
CA ASP A 68 -12.04 10.80 -5.71
C ASP A 68 -13.54 10.50 -5.81
N TYR A 69 -13.95 9.35 -5.30
CA TYR A 69 -15.36 8.94 -5.26
C TYR A 69 -16.16 9.73 -4.23
N PRO A 70 -17.44 9.99 -4.49
CA PRO A 70 -18.33 10.51 -3.47
C PRO A 70 -18.38 9.57 -2.25
N ILE A 71 -18.22 10.13 -1.06
CA ILE A 71 -18.11 9.37 0.19
C ILE A 71 -19.32 8.47 0.48
N GLY A 72 -20.50 8.87 0.03
CA GLY A 72 -21.72 8.09 0.19
C GLY A 72 -21.77 6.80 -0.64
N PHE A 73 -20.96 6.72 -1.70
CA PHE A 73 -20.89 5.53 -2.55
C PHE A 73 -19.66 4.67 -2.23
N VAL A 74 -18.51 5.30 -1.96
CA VAL A 74 -17.28 4.61 -1.64
C VAL A 74 -16.66 5.26 -0.42
N ARG A 75 -16.79 4.61 0.74
CA ARG A 75 -16.29 5.15 2.01
C ARG A 75 -14.78 5.15 2.08
N TRP A 76 -14.13 4.08 1.64
CA TRP A 76 -12.69 3.87 1.77
C TRP A 76 -12.03 3.81 0.41
N THR A 77 -11.35 4.90 0.06
CA THR A 77 -10.41 5.00 -1.04
C THR A 77 -8.99 5.07 -0.48
N GLU A 78 -7.97 4.87 -1.31
CA GLU A 78 -6.57 4.94 -0.89
C GLU A 78 -6.27 6.24 -0.15
N GLN A 79 -6.64 7.38 -0.72
CA GLN A 79 -6.41 8.69 -0.10
C GLN A 79 -7.06 8.80 1.29
N ARG A 80 -8.26 8.27 1.46
CA ARG A 80 -8.96 8.29 2.76
C ARG A 80 -8.33 7.33 3.76
N ASN A 81 -7.80 6.20 3.29
CA ASN A 81 -7.04 5.28 4.11
C ASN A 81 -5.77 5.95 4.64
N PHE A 82 -4.96 6.58 3.78
CA PHE A 82 -3.79 7.34 4.21
C PHE A 82 -4.15 8.42 5.23
N LYS A 83 -5.16 9.22 4.92
CA LYS A 83 -5.62 10.29 5.82
C LYS A 83 -6.04 9.77 7.19
N SER A 84 -6.76 8.64 7.22
CA SER A 84 -7.20 8.01 8.46
C SER A 84 -6.02 7.50 9.30
N ILE A 85 -5.05 6.84 8.67
CA ILE A 85 -3.86 6.35 9.37
C ILE A 85 -3.02 7.51 9.92
N LEU A 86 -2.81 8.55 9.13
CA LEU A 86 -2.07 9.74 9.58
C LEU A 86 -2.74 10.42 10.79
N GLN A 87 -4.07 10.50 10.78
CA GLN A 87 -4.83 11.01 11.93
C GLN A 87 -4.69 10.13 13.19
N LEU A 88 -4.64 8.80 13.01
CA LEU A 88 -4.42 7.87 14.12
C LEU A 88 -3.01 7.99 14.70
N ILE A 89 -2.01 8.25 13.86
CA ILE A 89 -0.64 8.52 14.29
C ILE A 89 -0.57 9.86 15.05
N GLU A 90 -1.14 10.92 14.48
CA GLU A 90 -1.18 12.25 15.07
C GLU A 90 -1.85 12.23 16.47
N SER A 91 -2.97 11.53 16.58
CA SER A 91 -3.69 11.34 17.85
C SER A 91 -3.04 10.33 18.81
N LYS A 92 -1.89 9.77 18.44
CA LYS A 92 -1.14 8.75 19.21
C LYS A 92 -1.91 7.45 19.49
N ASN A 93 -2.95 7.17 18.72
CA ASN A 93 -3.67 5.89 18.78
C ASN A 93 -2.90 4.76 18.10
N ILE A 94 -2.01 5.10 17.17
CA ILE A 94 -1.04 4.20 16.56
C ILE A 94 0.35 4.81 16.75
N SER A 95 1.29 4.00 17.22
CA SER A 95 2.71 4.38 17.34
C SER A 95 3.55 3.55 16.36
N PRO A 96 3.95 4.12 15.22
CA PRO A 96 4.80 3.40 14.26
C PRO A 96 6.14 2.94 14.83
N SER A 97 6.64 3.65 15.85
CA SER A 97 7.93 3.32 16.49
C SER A 97 7.97 1.91 17.10
N THR A 98 6.81 1.32 17.43
CA THR A 98 6.77 -0.06 17.95
C THR A 98 7.06 -1.12 16.89
N PHE A 99 6.97 -0.75 15.62
CA PHE A 99 7.23 -1.65 14.49
C PHE A 99 8.59 -1.43 13.85
N ILE A 100 9.30 -0.36 14.26
CA ILE A 100 10.63 -0.05 13.75
C ILE A 100 11.64 -0.87 14.56
N THR A 101 12.22 -1.87 13.92
CA THR A 101 13.24 -2.74 14.53
C THR A 101 14.65 -2.26 14.25
N ASP A 102 14.86 -1.65 13.09
CA ASP A 102 16.20 -1.31 12.60
C ASP A 102 16.24 0.08 11.95
N ARG A 103 17.38 0.72 12.03
CA ARG A 103 17.67 2.00 11.36
C ARG A 103 19.03 1.95 10.70
N PHE A 104 19.11 2.44 9.48
CA PHE A 104 20.34 2.52 8.69
C PHE A 104 20.49 3.93 8.11
N GLU A 105 21.72 4.39 8.02
CA GLU A 105 22.04 5.57 7.23
C GLU A 105 21.90 5.25 5.72
N ILE A 106 21.63 6.26 4.90
CA ILE A 106 21.42 6.06 3.44
C ILE A 106 22.63 5.36 2.78
N GLU A 107 23.84 5.60 3.27
CA GLU A 107 25.06 4.99 2.78
C GLU A 107 25.08 3.47 3.01
N GLU A 108 24.35 2.99 4.00
CA GLU A 108 24.20 1.57 4.34
C GLU A 108 22.94 0.91 3.73
N ALA A 109 22.22 1.59 2.83
CA ALA A 109 20.97 1.10 2.25
C ALA A 109 21.12 -0.32 1.65
N SER A 110 22.22 -0.60 0.94
CA SER A 110 22.47 -1.94 0.38
C SER A 110 22.58 -3.03 1.45
N ARG A 111 23.11 -2.69 2.63
CA ARG A 111 23.20 -3.59 3.76
C ARG A 111 21.81 -3.86 4.34
N SER A 112 20.97 -2.84 4.46
CA SER A 112 19.61 -2.99 4.98
C SER A 112 18.79 -4.01 4.18
N TYR A 113 18.90 -4.01 2.86
CA TYR A 113 18.23 -5.00 2.00
C TYR A 113 18.72 -6.43 2.26
N ASN A 114 20.02 -6.63 2.48
CA ASN A 114 20.55 -7.95 2.80
C ASN A 114 20.06 -8.44 4.17
N GLU A 115 19.92 -7.55 5.13
CA GLU A 115 19.43 -7.84 6.49
C GLU A 115 17.95 -8.25 6.47
N ILE A 116 17.10 -7.56 5.67
CA ILE A 116 15.70 -7.94 5.45
C ILE A 116 15.58 -9.39 4.93
N ILE A 117 16.44 -9.76 3.99
CA ILE A 117 16.39 -11.10 3.36
C ILE A 117 16.88 -12.18 4.35
N SER A 118 17.82 -11.86 5.24
CA SER A 118 18.48 -12.83 6.12
C SER A 118 17.88 -12.92 7.52
N SER A 119 17.17 -11.91 7.98
CA SER A 119 16.60 -11.84 9.34
C SER A 119 15.10 -12.13 9.34
N SER A 120 14.67 -13.07 10.18
CA SER A 120 13.25 -13.33 10.44
C SER A 120 12.62 -12.35 11.44
N ASP A 121 13.41 -11.55 12.11
CA ASP A 121 13.00 -10.74 13.26
C ASP A 121 12.80 -9.24 12.89
N SER A 122 13.26 -8.83 11.72
CA SER A 122 13.05 -7.48 11.22
C SER A 122 11.61 -7.27 10.76
N LEU A 123 10.92 -6.29 11.35
CA LEU A 123 9.54 -5.91 11.01
C LEU A 123 9.49 -4.61 10.20
N GLY A 124 10.16 -3.58 10.65
CA GLY A 124 10.20 -2.27 10.01
C GLY A 124 11.61 -1.70 10.02
N ILE A 125 12.11 -1.38 8.85
CA ILE A 125 13.43 -0.79 8.65
C ILE A 125 13.27 0.63 8.14
N ILE A 126 13.98 1.57 8.77
CA ILE A 126 14.04 2.96 8.32
C ILE A 126 15.44 3.26 7.81
N ILE A 127 15.48 3.95 6.68
CA ILE A 127 16.70 4.53 6.14
C ILE A 127 16.65 6.03 6.45
N ASP A 128 17.61 6.49 7.24
CA ASP A 128 17.73 7.88 7.63
C ASP A 128 18.60 8.66 6.63
N PHE A 129 18.08 9.81 6.20
CA PHE A 129 18.79 10.76 5.34
C PHE A 129 19.29 11.91 6.19
N LYS A 130 20.59 12.21 6.11
CA LYS A 130 21.16 13.36 6.83
C LYS A 130 20.59 14.65 6.26
N SER A 131 19.98 15.47 7.11
CA SER A 131 19.39 16.74 6.71
C SER A 131 20.41 17.86 6.44
N ASP A 132 21.66 17.68 6.86
CA ASP A 132 22.66 18.75 6.85
C ASP A 132 23.33 18.97 5.48
N GLU A 133 23.10 18.10 4.50
CA GLU A 133 23.68 18.22 3.15
C GLU A 133 22.72 18.83 2.10
N ILE A 134 21.56 19.32 2.50
CA ILE A 134 20.71 20.13 1.59
C ILE A 134 21.24 21.57 1.57
N GLN A 135 22.56 21.75 1.44
CA GLN A 135 23.14 23.02 1.04
C GLN A 135 23.32 23.03 -0.48
N ASN A 136 22.37 23.71 -1.17
CA ASN A 136 22.53 24.32 -2.49
C ASN A 136 23.15 23.46 -3.61
N ASN A 137 22.82 22.19 -3.70
CA ASN A 137 22.96 21.54 -4.98
C ASN A 137 21.66 21.76 -5.76
N GLU A 138 21.72 22.65 -6.76
CA GLU A 138 20.71 22.75 -7.80
C GLU A 138 20.39 21.32 -8.24
N THR A 139 19.18 20.86 -7.90
CA THR A 139 18.70 19.57 -8.35
C THR A 139 18.76 19.53 -9.86
N LYS A 140 19.75 18.87 -10.43
CA LYS A 140 19.80 18.58 -11.86
C LYS A 140 18.54 17.79 -12.19
N LYS A 141 17.57 18.51 -12.72
CA LYS A 141 16.34 17.93 -13.22
C LYS A 141 16.72 17.05 -14.41
N ILE A 142 16.82 15.75 -14.18
CA ILE A 142 16.94 14.78 -15.28
C ILE A 142 15.55 14.70 -15.91
N ILE A 143 15.33 15.50 -16.94
CA ILE A 143 14.13 15.44 -17.76
C ILE A 143 14.45 14.44 -18.87
N PRO A 144 13.76 13.29 -18.96
CA PRO A 144 13.88 12.43 -20.14
C PRO A 144 13.51 13.24 -21.39
N GLU A 145 14.31 13.17 -22.44
CA GLU A 145 14.18 13.98 -23.66
C GLU A 145 12.86 13.79 -24.46
N ALA A 146 12.02 12.86 -24.04
CA ALA A 146 10.82 12.48 -24.77
C ALA A 146 9.55 13.20 -24.29
N ASN A 147 9.48 14.52 -24.17
CA ASN A 147 8.21 15.27 -24.11
C ASN A 147 8.41 16.72 -23.67
N LEU A 148 9.23 17.48 -24.37
CA LEU A 148 9.52 18.89 -24.03
C LEU A 148 8.52 19.92 -24.61
N GLU A 149 7.41 19.51 -25.22
CA GLU A 149 6.54 20.47 -25.91
C GLU A 149 5.39 21.08 -25.09
N SER A 150 5.19 20.73 -23.83
CA SER A 150 4.01 21.22 -23.08
C SER A 150 4.24 21.79 -21.67
N ALA A 151 5.47 22.10 -21.27
CA ALA A 151 5.73 22.60 -19.93
C ALA A 151 6.17 24.07 -19.89
N ASN A 152 5.34 24.99 -20.39
CA ASN A 152 5.51 26.43 -20.19
C ASN A 152 4.31 27.03 -19.46
N THR A 153 4.16 26.71 -18.18
CA THR A 153 3.41 27.56 -17.25
C THR A 153 4.16 27.58 -15.91
N LYS A 154 4.92 28.65 -15.71
CA LYS A 154 5.44 28.98 -14.38
C LYS A 154 4.29 29.40 -13.50
N SER A 155 3.96 28.62 -12.50
CA SER A 155 3.22 29.06 -11.32
C SER A 155 4.14 28.93 -10.11
N ASP A 156 4.39 30.02 -9.44
CA ASP A 156 5.38 30.17 -8.35
C ASP A 156 5.02 29.45 -7.03
N ASN A 157 4.05 28.55 -7.02
CA ASN A 157 3.60 27.81 -5.84
C ASN A 157 3.36 26.31 -6.11
N CYS A 158 4.24 25.64 -6.84
CA CYS A 158 4.15 24.20 -7.04
C CYS A 158 5.06 23.44 -6.09
N LEU A 159 4.48 22.58 -5.27
CA LEU A 159 5.17 21.50 -4.59
C LEU A 159 5.58 20.44 -5.62
N THR A 160 6.88 20.16 -5.71
CA THR A 160 7.39 19.09 -6.57
C THR A 160 7.62 17.84 -5.72
N ALA A 161 6.90 16.78 -5.99
CA ALA A 161 7.14 15.47 -5.41
C ALA A 161 7.80 14.56 -6.44
N GLY A 162 8.87 13.88 -6.04
CA GLY A 162 9.52 12.85 -6.85
C GLY A 162 9.13 11.46 -6.34
N LEU A 163 8.70 10.57 -7.24
CA LEU A 163 8.44 9.16 -6.95
C LEU A 163 9.55 8.31 -7.56
N ILE A 164 10.21 7.48 -6.74
CA ILE A 164 11.22 6.54 -7.18
C ILE A 164 10.71 5.14 -6.86
N GLY A 165 10.52 4.33 -7.88
CA GLY A 165 10.16 2.92 -7.80
C GLY A 165 8.79 2.62 -8.41
N SER A 166 8.80 2.18 -9.65
CA SER A 166 7.69 1.47 -10.28
C SER A 166 8.10 0.01 -10.40
N GLY A 167 7.82 -0.79 -9.39
CA GLY A 167 7.93 -2.24 -9.48
C GLY A 167 6.59 -2.84 -9.86
N GLU A 168 6.58 -3.85 -10.70
CA GLU A 168 5.42 -4.73 -10.86
C GLU A 168 5.28 -5.57 -9.59
N TYR A 169 4.14 -5.50 -8.94
CA TYR A 169 3.74 -6.37 -7.85
C TYR A 169 2.70 -7.38 -8.36
#